data_410b272a88bef3c58a174b5f4498c6cc
#
_entry.id   410b272a88bef3c58a174b5f4498c6cc
#
_cell.length_a   1.000
_cell.length_b   1.000
_cell.length_c   1.000
_cell.angle_alpha   90.00
_cell.angle_beta   90.00
_cell.angle_gamma   90.00
#
_symmetry.space_group_name_H-M   'P 1'
#
loop_
_entity.id
_entity.type
_entity.pdbx_description
1 polymer ?
#
loop_
_entity_poly.entity_id
_entity_poly.type
_entity_poly.pdbx_seq_one_letter_code
_entity_poly.pdbx_strand_id
1 'polypeptide(L)'
;MPALFGAVWIPPSVLREVLPGVGARGEAEIGAAVRSKVLCVWKKGIPVPVESLGDLDEVETDCIGIALSEGAGNTIVLMDERAGRAAAIELGIQVAGTAAVIGFAKRHGLIESAKARFERLHASDFRISADVIQTVLRATGER
;
A
#
# COMPACT_ATOMS: atom_id res chain seq x y z
N MET A 1 -10.65 0.74 -0.47
CA MET A 1 -9.54 0.69 -1.45
C MET A 1 -10.00 0.82 -2.89
N PRO A 2 -10.91 -0.03 -3.40
CA PRO A 2 -11.39 0.16 -4.78
C PRO A 2 -12.03 1.52 -5.04
N ALA A 3 -12.68 2.10 -4.03
CA ALA A 3 -13.28 3.43 -4.16
C ALA A 3 -12.25 4.54 -4.38
N LEU A 4 -10.99 4.33 -3.97
CA LEU A 4 -9.91 5.29 -4.16
C LEU A 4 -9.12 5.05 -5.45
N PHE A 5 -8.86 3.79 -5.78
CA PHE A 5 -7.87 3.42 -6.78
C PHE A 5 -8.42 2.54 -7.91
N GLY A 6 -9.69 2.18 -7.88
CA GLY A 6 -10.24 1.20 -8.81
C GLY A 6 -9.78 -0.21 -8.45
N ALA A 7 -9.09 -0.90 -9.35
CA ALA A 7 -8.57 -2.23 -9.07
C ALA A 7 -7.34 -2.16 -8.15
N VAL A 8 -7.31 -3.01 -7.14
CA VAL A 8 -6.18 -3.14 -6.23
C VAL A 8 -5.60 -4.54 -6.40
N TRP A 9 -4.36 -4.59 -6.87
CA TRP A 9 -3.65 -5.84 -7.17
C TRP A 9 -2.59 -6.12 -6.14
N ILE A 10 -2.45 -7.38 -5.76
CA ILE A 10 -1.37 -7.83 -4.89
C ILE A 10 -0.62 -8.98 -5.57
N PRO A 11 0.71 -8.99 -5.51
CA PRO A 11 1.47 -10.13 -5.99
C PRO A 11 1.30 -11.34 -5.06
N PRO A 12 1.54 -12.57 -5.56
CA PRO A 12 1.50 -13.76 -4.70
C PRO A 12 2.40 -13.67 -3.48
N SER A 13 3.55 -12.99 -3.58
CA SER A 13 4.45 -12.79 -2.44
C SER A 13 3.81 -12.00 -1.31
N VAL A 14 3.02 -10.97 -1.65
CA VAL A 14 2.25 -10.22 -0.64
C VAL A 14 1.20 -11.12 -0.02
N LEU A 15 0.49 -11.90 -0.84
CA LEU A 15 -0.53 -12.81 -0.34
C LEU A 15 0.04 -13.79 0.70
N ARG A 16 1.21 -14.37 0.42
CA ARG A 16 1.89 -15.28 1.36
C ARG A 16 2.24 -14.59 2.67
N GLU A 17 2.65 -13.33 2.61
CA GLU A 17 3.03 -12.56 3.80
C GLU A 17 1.83 -12.18 4.65
N VAL A 18 0.72 -11.74 4.03
CA VAL A 18 -0.46 -11.26 4.75
C VAL A 18 -1.45 -12.36 5.11
N LEU A 19 -1.36 -13.54 4.48
CA LEU A 19 -2.17 -14.71 4.78
C LEU A 19 -1.29 -15.93 5.04
N PRO A 20 -0.49 -15.92 6.12
CA PRO A 20 0.38 -17.06 6.42
C PRO A 20 -0.37 -18.32 6.90
N GLY A 21 -1.68 -18.21 7.18
CA GLY A 21 -2.49 -19.35 7.59
C GLY A 21 -2.35 -19.75 9.05
N VAL A 22 -1.87 -18.85 9.89
CA VAL A 22 -1.64 -19.10 11.33
C VAL A 22 -2.65 -18.39 12.24
N GLY A 23 -3.70 -17.81 11.67
CA GLY A 23 -4.69 -17.06 12.43
C GLY A 23 -4.19 -15.71 12.92
N ALA A 24 -3.23 -15.12 12.22
CA ALA A 24 -2.69 -13.81 12.58
C ALA A 24 -3.76 -12.72 12.51
N ARG A 25 -3.53 -11.63 13.24
CA ARG A 25 -4.44 -10.50 13.27
C ARG A 25 -4.63 -9.92 11.86
N GLY A 26 -5.89 -9.75 11.46
CA GLY A 26 -6.23 -9.19 10.16
C GLY A 26 -6.36 -10.22 9.03
N GLU A 27 -5.96 -11.49 9.23
CA GLU A 27 -6.08 -12.51 8.18
C GLU A 27 -7.51 -12.73 7.71
N ALA A 28 -8.48 -12.72 8.62
CA ALA A 28 -9.88 -12.94 8.27
C ALA A 28 -10.40 -11.84 7.33
N GLU A 29 -10.07 -10.59 7.64
CA GLU A 29 -10.48 -9.42 6.85
C GLU A 29 -9.79 -9.42 5.49
N ILE A 30 -8.51 -9.72 5.45
CA ILE A 30 -7.75 -9.80 4.19
C ILE A 30 -8.26 -10.94 3.34
N GLY A 31 -8.49 -12.12 3.93
CA GLY A 31 -9.05 -13.26 3.22
C GLY A 31 -10.42 -12.95 2.61
N ALA A 32 -11.27 -12.25 3.36
CA ALA A 32 -12.56 -11.82 2.85
C ALA A 32 -12.41 -10.84 1.68
N ALA A 33 -11.46 -9.90 1.76
CA ALA A 33 -11.19 -8.95 0.69
C ALA A 33 -10.73 -9.65 -0.59
N VAL A 34 -9.91 -10.69 -0.46
CA VAL A 34 -9.47 -11.50 -1.62
C VAL A 34 -10.64 -12.28 -2.22
N ARG A 35 -11.45 -12.92 -1.38
CA ARG A 35 -12.62 -13.70 -1.86
C ARG A 35 -13.65 -12.81 -2.56
N SER A 36 -13.86 -11.59 -2.07
CA SER A 36 -14.81 -10.64 -2.66
C SER A 36 -14.22 -9.82 -3.80
N LYS A 37 -12.94 -10.04 -4.13
CA LYS A 37 -12.19 -9.33 -5.18
C LYS A 37 -12.02 -7.83 -4.91
N VAL A 38 -12.09 -7.42 -3.66
CA VAL A 38 -11.64 -6.09 -3.23
C VAL A 38 -10.12 -6.00 -3.39
N LEU A 39 -9.41 -7.10 -3.06
CA LEU A 39 -8.01 -7.29 -3.39
C LEU A 39 -7.90 -8.40 -4.42
N CYS A 40 -7.26 -8.13 -5.55
CA CYS A 40 -7.09 -9.08 -6.63
C CYS A 40 -5.66 -9.61 -6.65
N VAL A 41 -5.51 -10.93 -6.68
CA VAL A 41 -4.19 -11.54 -6.76
C VAL A 41 -3.68 -11.47 -8.20
N TRP A 42 -2.46 -10.98 -8.38
CA TRP A 42 -1.83 -10.90 -9.70
C TRP A 42 -1.48 -12.30 -10.17
N LYS A 43 -1.97 -12.68 -11.36
CA LYS A 43 -1.80 -14.03 -11.91
C LYS A 43 -0.89 -14.09 -13.13
N LYS A 44 -0.47 -12.95 -13.65
CA LYS A 44 0.43 -12.89 -14.79
C LYS A 44 1.88 -12.98 -14.32
N GLY A 45 2.79 -13.19 -15.28
CA GLY A 45 4.21 -13.10 -14.98
C GLY A 45 4.59 -11.71 -14.47
N ILE A 46 5.56 -11.66 -13.59
CA ILE A 46 6.05 -10.38 -13.04
C ILE A 46 7.44 -10.15 -13.62
N PRO A 47 7.63 -9.06 -14.40
CA PRO A 47 8.95 -8.77 -14.95
C PRO A 47 9.95 -8.51 -13.83
N VAL A 48 11.15 -9.07 -13.99
CA VAL A 48 12.26 -8.71 -13.10
C VAL A 48 12.87 -7.43 -13.65
N PRO A 49 12.94 -6.37 -12.86
CA PRO A 49 13.58 -5.15 -13.33
C PRO A 49 15.02 -5.40 -13.74
N VAL A 50 15.40 -4.86 -14.90
CA VAL A 50 16.74 -5.08 -15.48
C VAL A 50 17.83 -4.49 -14.60
N GLU A 51 17.51 -3.39 -13.93
CA GLU A 51 18.44 -2.75 -13.03
C GLU A 51 18.35 -3.38 -11.65
N SER A 52 19.50 -3.53 -11.02
CA SER A 52 19.55 -4.01 -9.65
C SER A 52 18.75 -3.08 -8.75
N LEU A 53 17.75 -3.63 -8.09
CA LEU A 53 16.99 -2.91 -7.08
C LEU A 53 17.67 -2.96 -5.70
N GLY A 54 18.94 -3.35 -5.68
CA GLY A 54 19.75 -3.37 -4.47
C GLY A 54 19.22 -4.38 -3.45
N ASP A 55 18.98 -3.89 -2.25
CA ASP A 55 18.62 -4.72 -1.11
C ASP A 55 17.10 -4.88 -0.94
N LEU A 56 16.31 -4.62 -1.97
CA LEU A 56 14.85 -4.79 -1.89
C LEU A 56 14.49 -6.26 -1.76
N ASP A 57 13.48 -6.54 -0.95
CA ASP A 57 12.97 -7.90 -0.79
C ASP A 57 12.09 -8.33 -1.98
N GLU A 58 11.65 -9.58 -1.96
CA GLU A 58 10.81 -10.15 -3.01
C GLU A 58 9.50 -9.37 -3.19
N VAL A 59 8.87 -8.99 -2.08
CA VAL A 59 7.58 -8.30 -2.10
C VAL A 59 7.70 -6.94 -2.77
N GLU A 60 8.69 -6.15 -2.37
CA GLU A 60 8.94 -4.84 -2.94
C GLU A 60 9.28 -4.93 -4.42
N THR A 61 10.15 -5.88 -4.78
CA THR A 61 10.56 -6.12 -6.16
C THR A 61 9.37 -6.52 -7.04
N ASP A 62 8.50 -7.40 -6.54
CA ASP A 62 7.31 -7.84 -7.26
C ASP A 62 6.33 -6.69 -7.48
N CYS A 63 6.10 -5.86 -6.47
CA CYS A 63 5.21 -4.71 -6.61
C CYS A 63 5.71 -3.73 -7.68
N ILE A 64 7.00 -3.46 -7.69
CA ILE A 64 7.61 -2.59 -8.70
C ILE A 64 7.50 -3.23 -10.09
N GLY A 65 7.75 -4.54 -10.20
CA GLY A 65 7.63 -5.27 -11.47
C GLY A 65 6.22 -5.19 -12.05
N ILE A 66 5.20 -5.36 -11.25
CA ILE A 66 3.81 -5.22 -11.69
C ILE A 66 3.54 -3.79 -12.17
N ALA A 67 3.98 -2.78 -11.43
CA ALA A 67 3.77 -1.39 -11.80
C ALA A 67 4.42 -1.06 -13.14
N LEU A 68 5.62 -1.56 -13.39
CA LEU A 68 6.30 -1.38 -14.68
C LEU A 68 5.55 -2.09 -15.81
N SER A 69 5.01 -3.27 -15.54
CA SER A 69 4.22 -4.05 -16.49
C SER A 69 2.94 -3.31 -16.91
N GLU A 70 2.28 -2.67 -15.98
CA GLU A 70 1.03 -1.93 -16.23
C GLU A 70 1.27 -0.51 -16.74
N GLY A 71 2.50 -0.03 -16.69
CA GLY A 71 2.86 1.34 -17.07
C GLY A 71 2.96 2.25 -15.85
N ALA A 72 4.13 2.86 -15.68
CA ALA A 72 4.45 3.68 -14.51
C ALA A 72 3.45 4.84 -14.30
N GLY A 73 2.91 5.40 -15.38
CA GLY A 73 1.96 6.50 -15.30
C GLY A 73 0.53 6.08 -14.96
N ASN A 74 0.22 4.79 -14.98
CA ASN A 74 -1.13 4.27 -14.79
C ASN A 74 -1.31 3.55 -13.45
N THR A 75 -0.26 3.50 -12.64
CA THR A 75 -0.23 2.67 -11.44
C THR A 75 0.31 3.46 -10.26
N ILE A 76 -0.24 3.23 -9.09
CA ILE A 76 0.32 3.72 -7.83
C ILE A 76 0.70 2.50 -7.01
N VAL A 77 1.96 2.45 -6.55
CA VAL A 77 2.42 1.42 -5.63
C VAL A 77 2.19 1.89 -4.20
N LEU A 78 1.52 1.06 -3.41
CA LEU A 78 1.32 1.34 -1.99
C LEU A 78 2.47 0.69 -1.21
N MET A 79 3.32 1.51 -0.63
CA MET A 79 4.55 1.03 -0.01
C MET A 79 5.02 2.03 1.04
N ASP A 80 5.35 1.54 2.23
CA ASP A 80 5.81 2.38 3.33
C ASP A 80 7.35 2.36 3.49
N GLU A 81 8.01 1.29 3.07
CA GLU A 81 9.45 1.14 3.23
C GLU A 81 10.22 2.17 2.40
N ARG A 82 11.17 2.84 3.04
CA ARG A 82 11.93 3.94 2.41
C ARG A 82 12.70 3.48 1.17
N ALA A 83 13.41 2.36 1.26
CA ALA A 83 14.23 1.87 0.16
C ALA A 83 13.38 1.51 -1.06
N GLY A 84 12.25 0.82 -0.84
CA GLY A 84 11.33 0.47 -1.92
C GLY A 84 10.70 1.70 -2.57
N ARG A 85 10.30 2.67 -1.76
CA ARG A 85 9.73 3.93 -2.27
C ARG A 85 10.74 4.68 -3.14
N ALA A 86 11.99 4.78 -2.67
CA ALA A 86 13.04 5.46 -3.43
C ALA A 86 13.29 4.78 -4.78
N ALA A 87 13.38 3.46 -4.79
CA ALA A 87 13.58 2.71 -6.03
C ALA A 87 12.42 2.91 -7.01
N ALA A 88 11.18 2.86 -6.53
CA ALA A 88 10.01 3.08 -7.37
C ALA A 88 9.99 4.50 -7.96
N ILE A 89 10.31 5.50 -7.16
CA ILE A 89 10.37 6.90 -7.62
C ILE A 89 11.42 7.08 -8.71
N GLU A 90 12.60 6.47 -8.55
CA GLU A 90 13.64 6.53 -9.57
C GLU A 90 13.19 5.93 -10.91
N LEU A 91 12.30 4.94 -10.86
CA LEU A 91 11.74 4.32 -12.06
C LEU A 91 10.51 5.06 -12.61
N GLY A 92 10.17 6.22 -12.05
CA GLY A 92 9.04 7.02 -12.50
C GLY A 92 7.69 6.51 -12.02
N ILE A 93 7.66 5.62 -11.05
CA ILE A 93 6.42 5.05 -10.50
C ILE A 93 5.92 5.94 -9.36
N GLN A 94 4.62 6.22 -9.37
CA GLN A 94 3.99 6.93 -8.26
C GLN A 94 3.87 6.00 -7.06
N VAL A 95 4.18 6.52 -5.88
CA VAL A 95 4.07 5.75 -4.62
C VAL A 95 3.23 6.51 -3.60
N ALA A 96 2.56 5.75 -2.75
CA ALA A 96 1.81 6.29 -1.62
C ALA A 96 2.02 5.37 -0.43
N GLY A 97 2.17 5.94 0.75
CA GLY A 97 2.24 5.17 1.99
C GLY A 97 0.87 5.11 2.67
N THR A 98 0.82 4.39 3.80
CA THR A 98 -0.40 4.25 4.59
C THR A 98 -0.99 5.60 4.99
N ALA A 99 -0.15 6.56 5.38
CA ALA A 99 -0.61 7.90 5.77
C ALA A 99 -1.35 8.61 4.62
N ALA A 100 -0.82 8.51 3.41
CA ALA A 100 -1.44 9.11 2.23
C ALA A 100 -2.80 8.46 1.92
N VAL A 101 -2.89 7.14 2.05
CA VAL A 101 -4.16 6.42 1.85
C VAL A 101 -5.23 6.90 2.83
N ILE A 102 -4.86 7.07 4.10
CA ILE A 102 -5.78 7.61 5.11
C ILE A 102 -6.22 9.02 4.73
N GLY A 103 -5.30 9.86 4.29
CA GLY A 103 -5.61 11.22 3.85
C GLY A 103 -6.58 11.24 2.65
N PHE A 104 -6.34 10.40 1.65
CA PHE A 104 -7.24 10.27 0.51
C PHE A 104 -8.63 9.80 0.92
N ALA A 105 -8.71 8.82 1.82
CA ALA A 105 -9.98 8.31 2.33
C ALA A 105 -10.78 9.41 3.04
N LYS A 106 -10.12 10.23 3.85
CA LYS A 106 -10.77 11.36 4.51
C LYS A 106 -11.28 12.39 3.49
N ARG A 107 -10.45 12.77 2.54
CA ARG A 107 -10.81 13.76 1.52
C ARG A 107 -11.97 13.31 0.63
N HIS A 108 -12.11 12.00 0.41
CA HIS A 108 -13.19 11.42 -0.38
C HIS A 108 -14.42 11.02 0.44
N GLY A 109 -14.43 11.37 1.72
CA GLY A 109 -15.57 11.10 2.59
C GLY A 109 -15.78 9.63 2.97
N LEU A 110 -14.75 8.78 2.78
CA LEU A 110 -14.84 7.35 3.08
C LEU A 110 -14.62 7.04 4.56
N ILE A 111 -13.99 7.95 5.29
CA ILE A 111 -13.82 7.87 6.73
C ILE A 111 -14.17 9.23 7.33
N GLU A 112 -14.60 9.24 8.60
CA GLU A 112 -14.99 10.47 9.27
C GLU A 112 -13.78 11.25 9.82
N SER A 113 -12.75 10.52 10.27
CA SER A 113 -11.60 11.14 10.93
C SER A 113 -10.31 10.41 10.58
N ALA A 114 -9.38 11.12 9.96
CA ALA A 114 -8.02 10.63 9.75
C ALA A 114 -7.31 10.51 11.09
N LYS A 115 -7.51 11.46 12.02
CA LYS A 115 -6.91 11.43 13.34
C LYS A 115 -7.26 10.14 14.09
N ALA A 116 -8.52 9.74 14.08
CA ALA A 116 -8.96 8.51 14.73
C ALA A 116 -8.28 7.27 14.12
N ARG A 117 -8.09 7.26 12.82
CA ARG A 117 -7.38 6.15 12.14
C ARG A 117 -5.91 6.10 12.53
N PHE A 118 -5.23 7.22 12.61
CA PHE A 118 -3.85 7.26 13.09
C PHE A 118 -3.73 6.77 14.53
N GLU A 119 -4.67 7.16 15.38
CA GLU A 119 -4.68 6.69 16.78
C GLU A 119 -4.84 5.17 16.86
N ARG A 120 -5.70 4.60 16.02
CA ARG A 120 -5.88 3.13 15.97
C ARG A 120 -4.62 2.42 15.47
N LEU A 121 -3.91 2.99 14.50
CA LEU A 121 -2.64 2.43 14.04
C LEU A 121 -1.59 2.47 15.15
N HIS A 122 -1.52 3.57 15.89
CA HIS A 122 -0.55 3.71 16.99
C HIS A 122 -0.87 2.81 18.19
N ALA A 123 -2.12 2.37 18.31
CA ALA A 123 -2.49 1.37 19.32
C ALA A 123 -1.98 -0.04 18.95
N SER A 124 -1.65 -0.25 17.67
CA SER A 124 -0.96 -1.45 17.20
C SER A 124 0.55 -1.18 17.16
N ASP A 125 1.32 -2.07 16.55
CA ASP A 125 2.78 -1.91 16.40
C ASP A 125 3.19 -0.99 15.25
N PHE A 126 2.23 -0.52 14.45
CA PHE A 126 2.52 0.33 13.31
C PHE A 126 2.73 1.78 13.78
N ARG A 127 3.81 2.39 13.33
CA ARG A 127 4.16 3.78 13.70
C ARG A 127 4.32 4.65 12.47
N ILE A 128 3.78 5.87 12.57
CA ILE A 128 3.94 6.91 11.56
C ILE A 128 4.49 8.13 12.30
N SER A 129 5.43 8.84 11.66
CA SER A 129 6.03 10.02 12.28
C SER A 129 4.99 11.11 12.57
N ALA A 130 5.20 11.86 13.65
CA ALA A 130 4.31 12.97 14.01
C ALA A 130 4.21 14.01 12.89
N ASP A 131 5.31 14.29 12.21
CA ASP A 131 5.34 15.27 11.12
C ASP A 131 4.46 14.85 9.95
N VAL A 132 4.49 13.56 9.58
CA VAL A 132 3.64 13.02 8.51
C VAL A 132 2.18 13.10 8.91
N ILE A 133 1.85 12.71 10.13
CA ILE A 133 0.47 12.80 10.64
C ILE A 133 -0.03 14.25 10.60
N GLN A 134 0.76 15.20 11.07
CA GLN A 134 0.38 16.62 11.06
C GLN A 134 0.17 17.14 9.64
N THR A 135 1.02 16.72 8.70
CA THR A 135 0.87 17.08 7.31
C THR A 135 -0.48 16.61 6.75
N VAL A 136 -0.84 15.35 7.01
CA VAL A 136 -2.11 14.79 6.55
C VAL A 136 -3.30 15.49 7.23
N LEU A 137 -3.23 15.70 8.54
CA LEU A 137 -4.31 16.36 9.26
C LEU A 137 -4.56 17.78 8.74
N ARG A 138 -3.51 18.53 8.48
CA ARG A 138 -3.64 19.86 7.88
C ARG A 138 -4.26 19.82 6.49
N ALA A 139 -3.82 18.87 5.65
CA ALA A 139 -4.34 18.72 4.30
C ALA A 139 -5.82 18.30 4.27
N THR A 140 -6.30 17.62 5.33
CA THR A 140 -7.68 17.16 5.44
C THR A 140 -8.56 18.06 6.31
N GLY A 141 -8.03 19.16 6.83
CA GLY A 141 -8.78 20.10 7.67
C GLY A 141 -8.97 19.64 9.11
N GLU A 142 -8.21 18.66 9.58
CA GLU A 142 -8.26 18.20 10.97
C GLU A 142 -7.10 18.75 11.79
N ARG A 143 -7.26 18.70 13.10
CA ARG A 143 -6.23 19.14 14.04
C ARG A 143 -5.82 18.03 14.99
#